data_87db048672ef1a74d32138e697d4332c
#
_entry.id   87db048672ef1a74d32138e697d4332c
#
_cell.length_a   1.000
_cell.length_b   1.000
_cell.length_c   1.000
_cell.angle_alpha   90.00
_cell.angle_beta   90.00
_cell.angle_gamma   90.00
#
_symmetry.space_group_name_H-M   'P 1'
#
loop_
_entity.id
_entity.type
_entity.pdbx_description
1 polymer ?
#
loop_
_entity_poly.entity_id
_entity_poly.type
_entity_poly.pdbx_seq_one_letter_code
_entity_poly.pdbx_strand_id
1 'polypeptide(L)'
;DGTSGSARNRGNLSYDHNLDQLSMGTSGGSARFVIDNTGAVTIPSQPAFQAHKNGTDQSNFAVGSDVTVTWTHEAFDQNADFDLGNNRFVAPVDGKYQLNLMMRLENIDSASNFYTIRITTTLETYDHIVDPDYGQDNAFYPVQISVLANMDAGDTATIIVNQQSGDAQTDIDGNREYTNFSGYLVA
;
A
#
# COMPACT_ATOMS: atom_id res chain seq x y z
N ASP A 1 -2.58 -33.06 -18.44
CA ASP A 1 -1.17 -33.36 -18.66
C ASP A 1 -0.77 -33.13 -20.10
N GLY A 2 -0.01 -32.05 -20.35
CA GLY A 2 0.55 -31.79 -21.66
C GLY A 2 1.71 -32.76 -21.97
N THR A 3 1.70 -33.39 -23.11
CA THR A 3 2.70 -34.38 -23.51
C THR A 3 3.89 -33.79 -24.27
N SER A 4 3.85 -32.52 -24.63
CA SER A 4 4.91 -31.85 -25.41
C SER A 4 4.97 -30.33 -25.19
N GLY A 5 6.09 -29.72 -25.52
CA GLY A 5 6.30 -28.26 -25.45
C GLY A 5 6.17 -27.68 -24.03
N SER A 6 5.74 -26.41 -23.93
CA SER A 6 5.56 -25.68 -22.67
C SER A 6 4.48 -26.25 -21.76
N ALA A 7 3.54 -27.03 -22.31
CA ALA A 7 2.50 -27.71 -21.53
C ALA A 7 3.04 -28.80 -20.61
N ARG A 8 4.23 -29.32 -20.91
CA ARG A 8 4.87 -30.43 -20.20
C ARG A 8 5.43 -30.03 -18.81
N ASN A 9 5.76 -28.75 -18.64
CA ASN A 9 6.44 -28.23 -17.43
C ASN A 9 5.60 -27.13 -16.74
N ARG A 10 4.30 -27.27 -16.71
CA ARG A 10 3.41 -26.27 -16.08
C ARG A 10 3.54 -26.21 -14.57
N GLY A 11 3.89 -27.32 -13.92
CA GLY A 11 4.22 -27.38 -12.50
C GLY A 11 5.49 -28.17 -12.29
N ASN A 12 6.36 -27.71 -11.42
CA ASN A 12 7.61 -28.38 -11.10
C ASN A 12 7.96 -28.22 -9.62
N LEU A 13 8.67 -29.21 -9.11
CA LEU A 13 9.45 -29.15 -7.89
C LEU A 13 10.90 -29.39 -8.30
N SER A 14 11.78 -28.47 -7.98
CA SER A 14 13.19 -28.54 -8.37
C SER A 14 14.11 -28.18 -7.22
N TYR A 15 15.28 -28.82 -7.23
CA TYR A 15 16.40 -28.51 -6.36
C TYR A 15 17.58 -28.09 -7.18
N ASP A 16 18.11 -26.89 -6.91
CA ASP A 16 19.32 -26.37 -7.54
C ASP A 16 20.51 -26.65 -6.63
N HIS A 17 21.39 -27.55 -7.09
CA HIS A 17 22.58 -27.93 -6.33
C HIS A 17 23.65 -26.82 -6.21
N ASN A 18 23.64 -25.85 -7.12
CA ASN A 18 24.65 -24.78 -7.08
C ASN A 18 24.23 -23.69 -6.07
N LEU A 19 22.93 -23.44 -5.97
CA LEU A 19 22.36 -22.46 -5.04
C LEU A 19 21.95 -23.08 -3.71
N ASP A 20 21.95 -24.44 -3.63
CA ASP A 20 21.39 -25.21 -2.50
C ASP A 20 19.95 -24.74 -2.18
N GLN A 21 19.09 -24.76 -3.20
CA GLN A 21 17.78 -24.14 -3.18
C GLN A 21 16.70 -25.11 -3.64
N LEU A 22 15.62 -25.23 -2.85
CA LEU A 22 14.41 -25.93 -3.23
C LEU A 22 13.36 -24.94 -3.74
N SER A 23 12.75 -25.23 -4.89
CA SER A 23 11.70 -24.37 -5.43
C SER A 23 10.51 -25.15 -6.00
N MET A 24 9.32 -24.55 -5.88
CA MET A 24 8.11 -24.97 -6.56
C MET A 24 7.70 -23.90 -7.58
N GLY A 25 7.41 -24.33 -8.80
CA GLY A 25 7.07 -23.44 -9.90
C GLY A 25 5.76 -23.81 -10.57
N THR A 26 5.15 -22.82 -11.20
CA THR A 26 3.99 -22.95 -12.07
C THR A 26 4.22 -22.18 -13.36
N SER A 27 3.33 -22.30 -14.34
CA SER A 27 3.32 -21.49 -15.55
C SER A 27 4.64 -21.49 -16.35
N GLY A 28 5.23 -22.68 -16.53
CA GLY A 28 6.44 -22.82 -17.36
C GLY A 28 7.76 -22.81 -16.58
N GLY A 29 7.72 -23.03 -15.28
CA GLY A 29 8.91 -23.23 -14.46
C GLY A 29 9.35 -22.04 -13.61
N SER A 30 8.64 -20.93 -13.63
CA SER A 30 8.92 -19.81 -12.72
C SER A 30 8.71 -20.22 -11.27
N ALA A 31 9.71 -20.01 -10.41
CA ALA A 31 9.62 -20.29 -8.99
C ALA A 31 8.56 -19.36 -8.35
N ARG A 32 7.63 -19.97 -7.64
CA ARG A 32 6.54 -19.28 -6.91
C ARG A 32 6.70 -19.43 -5.40
N PHE A 33 7.42 -20.44 -4.98
CA PHE A 33 7.79 -20.73 -3.60
C PHE A 33 9.23 -21.20 -3.59
N VAL A 34 10.06 -20.64 -2.72
CA VAL A 34 11.49 -20.89 -2.67
C VAL A 34 11.93 -21.06 -1.22
N ILE A 35 12.74 -22.11 -0.97
CA ILE A 35 13.50 -22.27 0.27
C ILE A 35 14.98 -22.17 -0.12
N ASP A 36 15.69 -21.19 0.40
CA ASP A 36 17.11 -21.00 0.13
C ASP A 36 18.01 -21.83 1.04
N ASN A 37 19.33 -21.76 0.82
CA ASN A 37 20.32 -22.49 1.57
C ASN A 37 20.43 -22.11 3.06
N THR A 38 19.79 -21.03 3.49
CA THR A 38 19.68 -20.62 4.90
C THR A 38 18.40 -21.11 5.56
N GLY A 39 17.48 -21.69 4.77
CA GLY A 39 16.16 -22.11 5.19
C GLY A 39 15.11 -20.98 5.13
N ALA A 40 15.45 -19.81 4.59
CA ALA A 40 14.49 -18.74 4.40
C ALA A 40 13.50 -19.11 3.30
N VAL A 41 12.20 -18.82 3.57
CA VAL A 41 11.11 -19.07 2.63
C VAL A 41 10.67 -17.76 2.00
N THR A 42 10.63 -17.73 0.66
CA THR A 42 10.12 -16.60 -0.09
C THR A 42 9.04 -17.01 -1.08
N ILE A 43 8.12 -16.08 -1.36
CA ILE A 43 7.05 -16.23 -2.36
C ILE A 43 7.20 -15.06 -3.35
N PRO A 44 8.06 -15.20 -4.39
CA PRO A 44 8.48 -14.08 -5.24
C PRO A 44 7.36 -13.37 -6.01
N SER A 45 6.19 -13.98 -6.12
CA SER A 45 5.02 -13.39 -6.80
C SER A 45 3.89 -13.04 -5.84
N GLN A 46 4.13 -13.04 -4.53
CA GLN A 46 3.15 -12.58 -3.55
C GLN A 46 3.05 -11.06 -3.65
N PRO A 47 1.86 -10.48 -3.87
CA PRO A 47 1.70 -9.03 -3.93
C PRO A 47 2.18 -8.37 -2.63
N ALA A 48 3.07 -7.39 -2.75
CA ALA A 48 3.55 -6.58 -1.64
C ALA A 48 4.14 -5.28 -2.17
N PHE A 49 3.78 -4.16 -1.53
CA PHE A 49 4.24 -2.83 -1.93
C PHE A 49 4.46 -1.91 -0.73
N GLN A 50 5.27 -0.88 -0.92
CA GLN A 50 5.34 0.30 -0.07
C GLN A 50 5.61 1.53 -0.93
N ALA A 51 4.66 2.48 -0.93
CA ALA A 51 4.74 3.76 -1.61
C ALA A 51 4.99 4.90 -0.62
N HIS A 52 5.71 5.95 -1.05
CA HIS A 52 6.03 7.13 -0.25
C HIS A 52 6.22 8.39 -1.12
N LYS A 53 6.41 9.56 -0.47
CA LYS A 53 6.49 10.86 -1.17
C LYS A 53 7.94 11.35 -1.42
N ASN A 54 8.94 10.68 -0.86
CA ASN A 54 10.37 10.98 -1.07
C ASN A 54 10.79 12.42 -0.73
N GLY A 55 10.27 12.98 0.35
CA GLY A 55 10.68 14.29 0.89
C GLY A 55 9.95 15.50 0.30
N THR A 56 8.90 15.30 -0.50
CA THR A 56 8.08 16.41 -1.02
C THR A 56 6.71 16.42 -0.39
N ASP A 57 6.39 17.47 0.35
CA ASP A 57 5.09 17.63 1.01
C ASP A 57 3.96 17.80 -0.01
N GLN A 58 2.76 17.44 0.39
CA GLN A 58 1.53 17.85 -0.29
C GLN A 58 0.90 18.95 0.54
N SER A 59 1.25 20.20 0.19
CA SER A 59 0.99 21.34 1.04
C SER A 59 -0.38 21.96 0.82
N ASN A 60 -0.95 22.49 1.91
CA ASN A 60 -2.17 23.28 1.90
C ASN A 60 -3.31 22.57 1.15
N PHE A 61 -3.58 21.31 1.49
CA PHE A 61 -4.61 20.59 0.76
C PHE A 61 -6.00 21.22 0.93
N ALA A 62 -6.85 21.03 -0.08
CA ALA A 62 -8.14 21.72 -0.18
C ALA A 62 -9.09 21.39 0.98
N VAL A 63 -9.80 22.41 1.48
CA VAL A 63 -10.80 22.29 2.53
C VAL A 63 -12.17 21.98 1.91
N GLY A 64 -12.98 21.19 2.62
CA GLY A 64 -14.35 20.84 2.24
C GLY A 64 -14.47 19.88 1.05
N SER A 65 -13.40 19.23 0.67
CA SER A 65 -13.38 18.24 -0.42
C SER A 65 -12.42 17.09 -0.14
N ASP A 66 -12.67 15.95 -0.76
CA ASP A 66 -11.78 14.82 -0.72
C ASP A 66 -10.52 15.10 -1.54
N VAL A 67 -9.37 14.84 -0.95
CA VAL A 67 -8.05 15.03 -1.55
C VAL A 67 -7.32 13.70 -1.56
N THR A 68 -6.95 13.21 -2.73
CA THR A 68 -6.13 12.01 -2.87
C THR A 68 -4.69 12.30 -2.45
N VAL A 69 -4.14 11.44 -1.60
CA VAL A 69 -2.72 11.50 -1.26
C VAL A 69 -1.88 11.07 -2.47
N THR A 70 -0.94 11.93 -2.85
CA THR A 70 -0.05 11.65 -3.98
C THR A 70 1.20 10.91 -3.52
N TRP A 71 1.54 9.84 -4.24
CA TRP A 71 2.73 9.04 -4.01
C TRP A 71 3.69 9.22 -5.20
N THR A 72 4.96 9.41 -4.93
CA THR A 72 5.95 9.73 -5.97
C THR A 72 6.99 8.64 -6.16
N HIS A 73 7.15 7.76 -5.17
CA HIS A 73 8.16 6.71 -5.17
C HIS A 73 7.63 5.44 -4.49
N GLU A 74 8.25 4.34 -4.84
CA GLU A 74 8.09 3.04 -4.19
C GLU A 74 9.40 2.67 -3.49
N ALA A 75 9.30 2.22 -2.24
CA ALA A 75 10.41 1.57 -1.56
C ALA A 75 10.61 0.16 -2.14
N PHE A 76 9.50 -0.49 -2.43
CA PHE A 76 9.41 -1.72 -3.20
C PHE A 76 7.98 -1.89 -3.75
N ASP A 77 7.88 -2.58 -4.87
CA ASP A 77 6.63 -3.08 -5.45
C ASP A 77 6.93 -4.42 -6.14
N GLN A 78 6.52 -5.52 -5.50
CA GLN A 78 7.00 -6.86 -5.84
C GLN A 78 6.51 -7.36 -7.20
N ASN A 79 5.35 -6.92 -7.67
CA ASN A 79 4.78 -7.35 -8.95
C ASN A 79 4.36 -6.18 -9.86
N ALA A 80 4.74 -4.96 -9.53
CA ALA A 80 4.26 -3.74 -10.17
C ALA A 80 2.73 -3.58 -10.06
N ASP A 81 2.21 -3.82 -8.84
CA ASP A 81 0.79 -3.75 -8.52
C ASP A 81 0.38 -2.34 -7.98
N PHE A 82 1.35 -1.44 -7.71
CA PHE A 82 1.11 -0.07 -7.30
C PHE A 82 1.19 0.90 -8.49
N ASP A 83 0.11 1.58 -8.79
CA ASP A 83 -0.01 2.55 -9.88
C ASP A 83 0.30 3.97 -9.35
N LEU A 84 1.56 4.38 -9.40
CA LEU A 84 2.00 5.73 -9.01
C LEU A 84 1.30 6.83 -9.81
N GLY A 85 0.97 6.57 -11.08
CA GLY A 85 0.31 7.56 -11.94
C GLY A 85 -1.11 7.91 -11.49
N ASN A 86 -1.79 6.96 -10.84
CA ASN A 86 -3.13 7.12 -10.29
C ASN A 86 -3.17 7.06 -8.75
N ASN A 87 -2.00 6.99 -8.08
CA ASN A 87 -1.86 7.00 -6.63
C ASN A 87 -2.65 5.88 -5.92
N ARG A 88 -2.59 4.66 -6.43
CA ARG A 88 -3.41 3.54 -5.95
C ARG A 88 -2.68 2.20 -6.04
N PHE A 89 -2.99 1.32 -5.14
CA PHE A 89 -2.73 -0.10 -5.28
C PHE A 89 -3.85 -0.75 -6.11
N VAL A 90 -3.50 -1.74 -6.93
CA VAL A 90 -4.46 -2.54 -7.72
C VAL A 90 -4.27 -4.01 -7.33
N ALA A 91 -5.31 -4.65 -6.78
CA ALA A 91 -5.25 -6.05 -6.39
C ALA A 91 -5.09 -6.95 -7.63
N PRO A 92 -4.00 -7.72 -7.76
CA PRO A 92 -3.80 -8.58 -8.93
C PRO A 92 -4.61 -9.89 -8.88
N VAL A 93 -5.08 -10.28 -7.70
CA VAL A 93 -5.88 -11.49 -7.46
C VAL A 93 -6.93 -11.24 -6.39
N ASP A 94 -7.98 -12.05 -6.38
CA ASP A 94 -8.95 -12.08 -5.29
C ASP A 94 -8.25 -12.50 -4.00
N GLY A 95 -8.54 -11.82 -2.90
CA GLY A 95 -7.93 -12.18 -1.63
C GLY A 95 -8.15 -11.18 -0.50
N LYS A 96 -7.49 -11.44 0.61
CA LYS A 96 -7.46 -10.55 1.76
C LYS A 96 -6.12 -9.86 1.84
N TYR A 97 -6.17 -8.53 1.81
CA TYR A 97 -4.99 -7.67 1.79
C TYR A 97 -4.85 -6.93 3.11
N GLN A 98 -3.69 -7.05 3.73
CA GLN A 98 -3.32 -6.17 4.82
C GLN A 98 -2.87 -4.85 4.22
N LEU A 99 -3.58 -3.77 4.55
CA LEU A 99 -3.26 -2.41 4.11
C LEU A 99 -2.90 -1.57 5.34
N ASN A 100 -1.80 -0.81 5.25
CA ASN A 100 -1.29 0.00 6.34
C ASN A 100 -0.94 1.39 5.84
N LEU A 101 -1.45 2.40 6.52
CA LEU A 101 -1.09 3.80 6.36
C LEU A 101 -0.35 4.27 7.60
N MET A 102 0.81 4.86 7.40
CA MET A 102 1.45 5.74 8.35
C MET A 102 1.52 7.13 7.70
N MET A 103 1.03 8.16 8.37
CA MET A 103 0.97 9.51 7.84
C MET A 103 1.24 10.51 8.95
N ARG A 104 2.02 11.55 8.65
CA ARG A 104 2.13 12.74 9.47
C ARG A 104 1.44 13.89 8.76
N LEU A 105 0.46 14.48 9.42
CA LEU A 105 -0.10 15.77 9.05
C LEU A 105 0.70 16.86 9.75
N GLU A 106 0.91 17.98 9.08
CA GLU A 106 1.58 19.15 9.60
C GLU A 106 0.67 20.36 9.58
N ASN A 107 0.84 21.27 10.53
CA ASN A 107 0.06 22.50 10.63
C ASN A 107 -1.47 22.25 10.66
N ILE A 108 -1.91 21.27 11.44
CA ILE A 108 -3.34 21.00 11.60
C ILE A 108 -4.06 22.25 12.10
N ASP A 109 -5.08 22.68 11.36
CA ASP A 109 -5.94 23.78 11.75
C ASP A 109 -6.92 23.36 12.86
N SER A 110 -6.75 23.95 14.06
CA SER A 110 -7.61 23.72 15.23
C SER A 110 -9.01 24.31 15.08
N ALA A 111 -9.25 25.15 14.07
CA ALA A 111 -10.58 25.66 13.73
C ALA A 111 -11.38 24.74 12.80
N SER A 112 -10.76 23.68 12.29
CA SER A 112 -11.49 22.67 11.52
C SER A 112 -12.45 21.89 12.39
N ASN A 113 -13.65 21.59 11.89
CA ASN A 113 -14.60 20.75 12.61
C ASN A 113 -14.06 19.35 12.84
N PHE A 114 -13.47 18.77 11.82
CA PHE A 114 -12.76 17.48 11.88
C PHE A 114 -11.99 17.21 10.60
N TYR A 115 -11.07 16.29 10.69
CA TYR A 115 -10.39 15.66 9.55
C TYR A 115 -10.88 14.23 9.41
N THR A 116 -11.02 13.77 8.18
CA THR A 116 -11.19 12.36 7.87
C THR A 116 -9.98 11.90 7.07
N ILE A 117 -9.31 10.86 7.53
CA ILE A 117 -8.23 10.19 6.81
C ILE A 117 -8.71 8.76 6.56
N ARG A 118 -8.64 8.28 5.33
CA ARG A 118 -9.26 7.01 4.98
C ARG A 118 -8.41 6.17 4.04
N ILE A 119 -8.51 4.85 4.21
CA ILE A 119 -8.17 3.88 3.18
C ILE A 119 -9.48 3.56 2.46
N THR A 120 -9.56 3.90 1.17
CA THR A 120 -10.73 3.65 0.33
C THR A 120 -10.39 2.56 -0.66
N THR A 121 -11.09 1.44 -0.57
CA THR A 121 -11.05 0.39 -1.59
C THR A 121 -12.25 0.51 -2.54
N THR A 122 -12.26 -0.24 -3.63
CA THR A 122 -13.41 -0.31 -4.53
C THR A 122 -14.68 -0.76 -3.79
N LEU A 123 -14.55 -1.63 -2.78
CA LEU A 123 -15.68 -2.24 -2.07
C LEU A 123 -16.05 -1.50 -0.78
N GLU A 124 -15.07 -0.97 -0.05
CA GLU A 124 -15.27 -0.43 1.30
C GLU A 124 -14.37 0.78 1.58
N THR A 125 -14.78 1.57 2.57
CA THR A 125 -14.01 2.71 3.07
C THR A 125 -13.77 2.55 4.57
N TYR A 126 -12.53 2.76 4.99
CA TYR A 126 -12.08 2.65 6.38
C TYR A 126 -11.63 4.03 6.86
N ASP A 127 -12.44 4.64 7.72
CA ASP A 127 -12.25 6.01 8.17
C ASP A 127 -11.51 6.10 9.50
N HIS A 128 -10.58 7.04 9.59
CA HIS A 128 -10.02 7.57 10.83
C HIS A 128 -10.40 9.03 10.94
N ILE A 129 -11.13 9.39 11.99
CA ILE A 129 -11.61 10.77 12.22
C ILE A 129 -10.75 11.41 13.31
N VAL A 130 -10.31 12.62 13.04
CA VAL A 130 -9.58 13.47 13.99
C VAL A 130 -10.38 14.73 14.25
N ASP A 131 -10.73 14.97 15.51
CA ASP A 131 -11.28 16.24 15.98
C ASP A 131 -10.13 17.08 16.53
N PRO A 132 -9.80 18.22 15.88
CA PRO A 132 -8.63 19.01 16.24
C PRO A 132 -8.88 20.06 17.32
N ASP A 133 -9.89 19.91 18.17
CA ASP A 133 -10.22 20.87 19.24
C ASP A 133 -9.15 20.90 20.35
N TYR A 134 -7.91 21.31 19.96
CA TYR A 134 -6.75 21.41 20.86
C TYR A 134 -6.53 22.82 21.41
N GLY A 135 -7.34 23.81 21.02
CA GLY A 135 -7.22 25.20 21.42
C GLY A 135 -6.04 25.96 20.77
N GLN A 136 -5.25 25.30 19.95
CA GLN A 136 -4.20 25.86 19.08
C GLN A 136 -3.86 24.87 17.96
N ASP A 137 -3.29 25.37 16.88
CA ASP A 137 -2.84 24.54 15.77
C ASP A 137 -1.68 23.64 16.19
N ASN A 138 -1.73 22.39 15.76
CA ASN A 138 -0.68 21.42 16.02
C ASN A 138 0.31 21.37 14.86
N ALA A 139 1.58 21.53 15.17
CA ALA A 139 2.64 21.44 14.17
C ALA A 139 2.74 20.05 13.54
N PHE A 140 2.50 18.98 14.31
CA PHE A 140 2.60 17.60 13.84
C PHE A 140 1.49 16.73 14.44
N TYR A 141 0.86 15.93 13.59
CA TYR A 141 -0.14 14.97 14.03
C TYR A 141 0.04 13.63 13.30
N PRO A 142 0.44 12.57 14.01
CA PRO A 142 0.61 11.25 13.41
C PRO A 142 -0.74 10.53 13.27
N VAL A 143 -0.95 9.89 12.13
CA VAL A 143 -2.10 9.03 11.83
C VAL A 143 -1.60 7.66 11.43
N GLN A 144 -2.23 6.63 11.98
CA GLN A 144 -1.99 5.24 11.58
C GLN A 144 -3.31 4.52 11.36
N ILE A 145 -3.43 3.87 10.21
CA ILE A 145 -4.58 3.03 9.88
C ILE A 145 -4.04 1.67 9.43
N SER A 146 -4.61 0.62 9.99
CA SER A 146 -4.25 -0.76 9.63
C SER A 146 -5.53 -1.57 9.49
N VAL A 147 -5.77 -2.12 8.31
CA VAL A 147 -7.00 -2.83 7.99
C VAL A 147 -6.72 -4.10 7.20
N LEU A 148 -7.57 -5.11 7.39
CA LEU A 148 -7.63 -6.29 6.54
C LEU A 148 -8.82 -6.13 5.59
N ALA A 149 -8.53 -5.80 4.33
CA ALA A 149 -9.53 -5.57 3.30
C ALA A 149 -9.76 -6.82 2.46
N ASN A 150 -11.02 -7.13 2.13
CA ASN A 150 -11.35 -8.09 1.08
C ASN A 150 -11.34 -7.34 -0.26
N MET A 151 -10.59 -7.85 -1.24
CA MET A 151 -10.48 -7.24 -2.56
C MET A 151 -10.55 -8.31 -3.64
N ASP A 152 -11.29 -8.03 -4.70
CA ASP A 152 -11.30 -8.85 -5.90
C ASP A 152 -10.19 -8.40 -6.88
N ALA A 153 -9.81 -9.24 -7.82
CA ALA A 153 -8.82 -8.89 -8.84
C ALA A 153 -9.26 -7.66 -9.64
N GLY A 154 -8.43 -6.63 -9.67
CA GLY A 154 -8.72 -5.34 -10.30
C GLY A 154 -9.27 -4.28 -9.35
N ASP A 155 -9.66 -4.65 -8.12
CA ASP A 155 -10.02 -3.66 -7.10
C ASP A 155 -8.84 -2.78 -6.72
N THR A 156 -9.15 -1.55 -6.32
CA THR A 156 -8.15 -0.54 -6.00
C THR A 156 -8.19 -0.14 -4.53
N ALA A 157 -7.06 0.31 -4.00
CA ALA A 157 -6.98 0.95 -2.69
C ALA A 157 -6.24 2.28 -2.80
N THR A 158 -6.85 3.34 -2.28
CA THR A 158 -6.36 4.74 -2.35
C THR A 158 -6.41 5.35 -0.95
N ILE A 159 -5.54 6.32 -0.70
CA ILE A 159 -5.60 7.13 0.52
C ILE A 159 -6.24 8.47 0.21
N ILE A 160 -7.25 8.81 0.99
CA ILE A 160 -8.00 10.06 0.87
C ILE A 160 -7.91 10.80 2.20
N VAL A 161 -7.72 12.11 2.14
CA VAL A 161 -7.85 13.03 3.28
C VAL A 161 -8.92 14.07 3.00
N ASN A 162 -9.58 14.53 4.06
CA ASN A 162 -10.58 15.61 3.98
C ASN A 162 -10.50 16.45 5.24
N GLN A 163 -10.38 17.76 5.08
CA GLN A 163 -10.52 18.77 6.14
C GLN A 163 -11.87 19.42 5.97
N GLN A 164 -12.76 19.37 6.96
CA GLN A 164 -14.15 19.80 6.80
C GLN A 164 -14.37 21.32 6.79
N SER A 165 -13.53 22.07 7.47
CA SER A 165 -13.62 23.54 7.56
C SER A 165 -12.29 24.13 8.00
N GLY A 166 -12.26 25.44 8.22
CA GLY A 166 -11.07 26.16 8.63
C GLY A 166 -10.23 26.63 7.44
N ASP A 167 -8.94 26.91 7.67
CA ASP A 167 -8.03 27.41 6.66
C ASP A 167 -7.25 26.28 5.97
N ALA A 168 -6.96 26.46 4.69
CA ALA A 168 -6.18 25.50 3.90
C ALA A 168 -4.68 25.68 4.23
N GLN A 169 -4.27 25.20 5.42
CA GLN A 169 -2.90 25.31 5.92
C GLN A 169 -2.25 23.95 6.21
N THR A 170 -3.06 22.88 6.25
CA THR A 170 -2.58 21.55 6.61
C THR A 170 -1.82 20.90 5.47
N ASP A 171 -0.67 20.35 5.79
CA ASP A 171 0.21 19.64 4.87
C ASP A 171 0.22 18.14 5.17
N ILE A 172 0.48 17.35 4.15
CA ILE A 172 0.86 15.94 4.29
C ILE A 172 2.38 15.87 4.13
N ASP A 173 3.08 15.48 5.19
CA ASP A 173 4.53 15.37 5.21
C ASP A 173 5.05 14.45 4.11
N GLY A 174 6.10 14.88 3.43
CA GLY A 174 6.73 14.15 2.35
C GLY A 174 7.80 13.15 2.76
N ASN A 175 8.27 13.16 4.01
CA ASN A 175 9.32 12.26 4.43
C ASN A 175 8.83 10.82 4.58
N ARG A 176 9.56 9.89 3.96
CA ARG A 176 9.18 8.46 3.94
C ARG A 176 9.11 7.82 5.32
N GLU A 177 9.86 8.34 6.29
CA GLU A 177 9.86 7.87 7.68
C GLU A 177 8.53 8.16 8.39
N TYR A 178 7.78 9.15 7.92
CA TYR A 178 6.55 9.61 8.54
C TYR A 178 5.30 9.37 7.70
N THR A 179 5.47 9.28 6.37
CA THR A 179 4.33 9.13 5.45
C THR A 179 4.62 8.05 4.41
N ASN A 180 3.95 6.93 4.55
CA ASN A 180 3.99 5.81 3.60
C ASN A 180 2.69 5.01 3.62
N PHE A 181 2.40 4.39 2.49
CA PHE A 181 1.30 3.45 2.32
C PHE A 181 1.87 2.11 1.88
N SER A 182 1.51 1.05 2.56
CA SER A 182 2.01 -0.29 2.27
C SER A 182 0.91 -1.33 2.36
N GLY A 183 1.11 -2.45 1.70
CA GLY A 183 0.20 -3.57 1.78
C GLY A 183 0.80 -4.86 1.24
N TYR A 184 0.14 -5.96 1.57
CA TYR A 184 0.49 -7.28 1.06
C TYR A 184 -0.71 -8.24 1.10
N LEU A 185 -0.70 -9.23 0.23
CA LEU A 185 -1.67 -10.32 0.23
C LEU A 185 -1.46 -11.24 1.43
N VAL A 186 -2.52 -11.47 2.21
CA VAL A 186 -2.50 -12.37 3.37
C VAL A 186 -2.98 -13.77 2.99
N ALA A 187 -4.12 -13.84 2.25
CA ALA A 187 -4.77 -15.11 1.88
C ALA A 187 -5.65 -14.94 0.65
#